data_dc929e6397de76b7855b20e3b3ee5ddb
#
_entry.id   dc929e6397de76b7855b20e3b3ee5ddb
#
_cell.length_a   1.000
_cell.length_b   1.000
_cell.length_c   1.000
_cell.angle_alpha   90.00
_cell.angle_beta   90.00
_cell.angle_gamma   90.00
#
_symmetry.space_group_name_H-M   'P 1'
#
loop_
_entity.id
_entity.type
_entity.pdbx_description
1 polymer ?
#
loop_
_entity_poly.entity_id
_entity_poly.type
_entity_poly.pdbx_seq_one_letter_code
_entity_poly.pdbx_strand_id
1 'polypeptide(L)'
;LPITDNSKIRIDFSEPITAYNVDASSKFGTNLNTSIQQASDSLVISVNAPLTSLDTLTFKVTNLTDRGGTVGDAIEISYQTSILADYNNDYKVDIQDLAAFVSLWPNLDLGPANGTIPYLTPEMDGLANLRDVGIFTRMWHWSYANNGASSKVFTTIGEPITINHSSDRIIVSIPGNAIAGEILLEYQETDIDLGLSDEVTENRMVISNRDAVQGLLAVNFGYMKQMQNKELGFSVQHKGKSNSNFTISYVYYDENNTIVNMGTQDFDLKAIPLEYALHENYPNPFNPTTTLRFDLPEVSNLTLTIYNMLGQKVKTFNMQSTPAGYHAITWDATNDLNQQVGAGVYLYQLQ
;
A
#
# COMPACT_ATOMS: atom_id res chain seq x y z
N LEU A 1 4.08 -4.38 28.61
CA LEU A 1 4.12 -5.85 28.74
C LEU A 1 3.69 -6.48 27.42
N PRO A 2 4.34 -7.57 26.95
CA PRO A 2 3.94 -8.30 25.76
C PRO A 2 2.54 -8.90 25.93
N ILE A 3 1.78 -8.97 24.83
CA ILE A 3 0.39 -9.46 24.84
C ILE A 3 0.35 -10.98 24.80
N THR A 4 1.25 -11.60 24.03
CA THR A 4 1.25 -13.02 23.71
C THR A 4 2.14 -13.87 24.62
N ASP A 5 2.98 -13.23 25.42
CA ASP A 5 3.95 -13.89 26.26
C ASP A 5 3.68 -13.63 27.75
N ASN A 6 3.96 -14.63 28.57
CA ASN A 6 3.87 -14.49 30.02
C ASN A 6 4.96 -13.54 30.54
N SER A 7 4.57 -12.70 31.49
CA SER A 7 5.46 -11.71 32.11
C SER A 7 5.60 -11.96 33.60
N LYS A 8 6.73 -11.52 34.15
CA LYS A 8 6.98 -11.56 35.60
C LYS A 8 7.38 -10.19 36.09
N ILE A 9 6.71 -9.74 37.13
CA ILE A 9 7.00 -8.49 37.85
C ILE A 9 7.59 -8.88 39.19
N ARG A 10 8.82 -8.44 39.46
CA ARG A 10 9.47 -8.69 40.75
C ARG A 10 9.51 -7.40 41.56
N ILE A 11 9.11 -7.51 42.82
CA ILE A 11 9.18 -6.44 43.83
C ILE A 11 10.11 -6.92 44.92
N ASP A 12 11.21 -6.24 45.16
CA ASP A 12 12.18 -6.54 46.21
C ASP A 12 11.96 -5.56 47.35
N PHE A 13 12.03 -6.08 48.56
CA PHE A 13 11.86 -5.34 49.81
C PHE A 13 13.20 -5.26 50.60
N SER A 14 13.37 -4.20 51.35
CA SER A 14 14.58 -4.02 52.17
C SER A 14 14.68 -5.00 53.34
N GLU A 15 13.58 -5.65 53.68
CA GLU A 15 13.46 -6.62 54.79
C GLU A 15 12.42 -7.69 54.46
N PRO A 16 12.47 -8.85 55.18
CA PRO A 16 11.52 -9.93 54.96
C PRO A 16 10.08 -9.55 55.31
N ILE A 17 9.16 -9.89 54.42
CA ILE A 17 7.71 -9.67 54.60
C ILE A 17 7.02 -10.96 55.06
N THR A 18 5.99 -10.81 55.91
CA THR A 18 5.22 -11.91 56.47
C THR A 18 3.77 -11.95 56.03
N ALA A 19 3.21 -10.81 55.63
CA ALA A 19 1.85 -10.72 55.08
C ALA A 19 1.75 -9.64 54.01
N TYR A 20 0.86 -9.85 53.07
CA TYR A 20 0.54 -8.93 51.98
C TYR A 20 -0.80 -9.28 51.32
N ASN A 21 -1.40 -8.32 50.63
CA ASN A 21 -2.47 -8.55 49.66
C ASN A 21 -2.04 -7.97 48.31
N VAL A 22 -2.36 -8.65 47.20
CA VAL A 22 -2.13 -8.16 45.84
C VAL A 22 -3.44 -8.13 45.10
N ASP A 23 -3.83 -6.93 44.65
CA ASP A 23 -4.93 -6.73 43.72
C ASP A 23 -4.35 -6.42 42.35
N ALA A 24 -4.79 -7.15 41.34
CA ALA A 24 -4.41 -6.92 39.92
C ALA A 24 -5.65 -6.56 39.12
N SER A 25 -5.59 -5.46 38.43
CA SER A 25 -6.70 -4.97 37.61
C SER A 25 -6.25 -4.58 36.18
N SER A 26 -7.17 -4.70 35.26
CA SER A 26 -7.03 -4.30 33.85
C SER A 26 -8.06 -3.21 33.56
N LYS A 27 -7.68 -2.18 32.84
CA LYS A 27 -8.57 -1.07 32.50
C LYS A 27 -9.56 -1.44 31.39
N PHE A 28 -9.12 -2.19 30.40
CA PHE A 28 -9.90 -2.52 29.19
C PHE A 28 -10.11 -4.03 29.00
N GLY A 29 -9.27 -4.84 29.58
CA GLY A 29 -9.40 -6.30 29.56
C GLY A 29 -10.35 -6.80 30.65
N THR A 30 -10.62 -8.07 30.62
CA THR A 30 -11.37 -8.77 31.62
C THR A 30 -10.42 -9.48 32.60
N ASN A 31 -10.60 -10.38 33.28
CA ASN A 31 -9.84 -11.07 34.32
C ASN A 31 -8.36 -11.28 33.98
N LEU A 32 -7.47 -10.65 34.73
CA LEU A 32 -6.05 -10.95 34.71
C LEU A 32 -5.78 -12.32 35.35
N ASN A 33 -5.16 -13.21 34.58
CA ASN A 33 -4.69 -14.48 35.11
C ASN A 33 -3.31 -14.26 35.72
N THR A 34 -3.27 -14.09 37.07
CA THR A 34 -2.03 -13.83 37.79
C THR A 34 -1.76 -14.92 38.85
N SER A 35 -0.49 -15.19 39.10
CA SER A 35 -0.06 -16.00 40.20
C SER A 35 1.08 -15.29 40.94
N ILE A 36 1.12 -15.48 42.27
CA ILE A 36 2.05 -14.78 43.16
C ILE A 36 2.94 -15.80 43.83
N GLN A 37 4.24 -15.55 43.78
CA GLN A 37 5.25 -16.31 44.51
C GLN A 37 5.95 -15.36 45.47
N GLN A 38 5.97 -15.73 46.75
CA GLN A 38 6.68 -15.01 47.79
C GLN A 38 8.02 -15.69 48.10
N ALA A 39 9.09 -14.89 48.12
CA ALA A 39 10.34 -15.24 48.81
C ALA A 39 10.42 -14.43 50.13
N SER A 40 11.50 -14.59 50.88
CA SER A 40 11.61 -13.90 52.20
C SER A 40 11.50 -12.39 52.11
N ASP A 41 12.09 -11.81 51.05
CA ASP A 41 12.26 -10.37 50.84
C ASP A 41 11.79 -9.91 49.45
N SER A 42 11.02 -10.73 48.75
CA SER A 42 10.51 -10.37 47.43
C SER A 42 9.18 -11.03 47.07
N LEU A 43 8.41 -10.36 46.22
CA LEU A 43 7.22 -10.88 45.56
C LEU A 43 7.47 -10.99 44.09
N VAL A 44 7.08 -12.11 43.47
CA VAL A 44 7.05 -12.27 42.01
C VAL A 44 5.61 -12.46 41.59
N ILE A 45 5.10 -11.49 40.83
CA ILE A 45 3.76 -11.54 40.24
C ILE A 45 3.94 -12.04 38.83
N SER A 46 3.45 -13.22 38.52
CA SER A 46 3.39 -13.75 37.15
C SER A 46 2.09 -13.32 36.53
N VAL A 47 2.18 -12.71 35.33
CA VAL A 47 1.04 -12.27 34.54
C VAL A 47 0.99 -13.16 33.30
N ASN A 48 -0.08 -13.93 33.19
CA ASN A 48 -0.19 -14.91 32.10
C ASN A 48 -0.91 -14.30 30.90
N ALA A 49 -0.36 -14.57 29.70
CA ALA A 49 -0.96 -14.24 28.43
C ALA A 49 -2.21 -15.10 28.15
N PRO A 50 -3.10 -14.69 27.24
CA PRO A 50 -3.03 -13.46 26.47
C PRO A 50 -3.49 -12.22 27.24
N LEU A 51 -2.93 -11.06 26.91
CA LEU A 51 -3.31 -9.77 27.50
C LEU A 51 -4.06 -8.91 26.46
N THR A 52 -4.81 -7.92 26.93
CA THR A 52 -5.48 -6.95 26.07
C THR A 52 -4.47 -5.94 25.52
N SER A 53 -4.58 -5.62 24.24
CA SER A 53 -3.78 -4.61 23.54
C SER A 53 -4.00 -3.22 24.13
N LEU A 54 -2.94 -2.42 24.28
CA LEU A 54 -2.97 -1.04 24.81
C LEU A 54 -3.69 -0.89 26.14
N ASP A 55 -3.69 -1.94 26.94
CA ASP A 55 -4.31 -1.94 28.25
C ASP A 55 -3.37 -1.36 29.32
N THR A 56 -3.97 -0.84 30.37
CA THR A 56 -3.24 -0.43 31.58
C THR A 56 -3.51 -1.45 32.68
N LEU A 57 -2.48 -2.20 33.03
CA LEU A 57 -2.53 -3.16 34.11
C LEU A 57 -2.03 -2.47 35.38
N THR A 58 -2.80 -2.53 36.44
CA THR A 58 -2.45 -1.95 37.73
C THR A 58 -2.35 -3.06 38.81
N PHE A 59 -1.22 -3.09 39.47
CA PHE A 59 -0.93 -4.01 40.57
C PHE A 59 -0.81 -3.20 41.87
N LYS A 60 -1.67 -3.49 42.82
CA LYS A 60 -1.69 -2.84 44.13
C LYS A 60 -1.34 -3.83 45.18
N VAL A 61 -0.22 -3.59 45.88
CA VAL A 61 0.22 -4.41 47.01
C VAL A 61 -0.08 -3.64 48.29
N THR A 62 -0.86 -4.26 49.15
CA THR A 62 -1.34 -3.66 50.44
C THR A 62 -1.07 -4.60 51.60
N ASN A 63 -1.25 -4.11 52.79
CA ASN A 63 -1.05 -4.88 54.05
C ASN A 63 0.34 -5.51 54.15
N LEU A 64 1.35 -4.84 53.58
CA LEU A 64 2.74 -5.27 53.68
C LEU A 64 3.16 -5.26 55.13
N THR A 65 3.42 -6.43 55.70
CA THR A 65 3.80 -6.56 57.10
C THR A 65 5.17 -7.23 57.22
N ASP A 66 6.07 -6.63 57.97
CA ASP A 66 7.39 -7.19 58.29
C ASP A 66 7.35 -8.27 59.39
N ARG A 67 8.50 -8.82 59.73
CA ARG A 67 8.62 -9.78 60.85
C ARG A 67 8.35 -9.15 62.21
N GLY A 68 8.49 -7.84 62.35
CA GLY A 68 8.21 -7.09 63.54
C GLY A 68 6.72 -6.75 63.76
N GLY A 69 5.90 -7.02 62.76
CA GLY A 69 4.48 -6.68 62.73
C GLY A 69 4.19 -5.24 62.28
N THR A 70 5.19 -4.52 61.75
CA THR A 70 5.01 -3.18 61.20
C THR A 70 4.34 -3.27 59.84
N VAL A 71 3.31 -2.45 59.62
CA VAL A 71 2.61 -2.37 58.34
C VAL A 71 3.21 -1.22 57.53
N GLY A 72 3.75 -1.55 56.36
CA GLY A 72 4.27 -0.58 55.40
C GLY A 72 3.20 0.04 54.52
N ASP A 73 3.60 1.06 53.78
CA ASP A 73 2.73 1.76 52.80
C ASP A 73 2.31 0.86 51.64
N ALA A 74 1.18 1.17 51.05
CA ALA A 74 0.72 0.49 49.85
C ALA A 74 1.61 0.86 48.66
N ILE A 75 1.91 -0.15 47.83
CA ILE A 75 2.65 0.02 46.56
C ILE A 75 1.66 -0.14 45.43
N GLU A 76 1.66 0.83 44.48
CA GLU A 76 0.86 0.75 43.29
C GLU A 76 1.78 0.91 42.08
N ILE A 77 1.72 -0.07 41.14
CA ILE A 77 2.56 -0.11 39.95
C ILE A 77 1.66 -0.33 38.74
N SER A 78 1.82 0.49 37.71
CA SER A 78 1.06 0.34 36.48
C SER A 78 1.98 0.07 35.30
N TYR A 79 1.55 -0.81 34.42
CA TYR A 79 2.21 -1.14 33.16
C TYR A 79 1.22 -1.04 32.00
N GLN A 80 1.70 -0.51 30.87
CA GLN A 80 0.95 -0.58 29.64
C GLN A 80 1.35 -1.84 28.86
N THR A 81 0.37 -2.52 28.28
CA THR A 81 0.61 -3.61 27.34
C THR A 81 1.01 -3.06 25.98
N SER A 82 1.70 -3.87 25.16
CA SER A 82 2.06 -3.52 23.80
C SER A 82 0.81 -3.38 22.90
N ILE A 83 1.02 -2.97 21.66
CA ILE A 83 -0.04 -2.97 20.64
C ILE A 83 -0.08 -4.36 19.99
N LEU A 84 -1.28 -4.91 19.81
CA LEU A 84 -1.44 -6.18 19.10
C LEU A 84 -1.03 -5.98 17.62
N ALA A 85 -0.24 -6.91 17.09
CA ALA A 85 0.35 -6.86 15.75
C ALA A 85 1.50 -5.83 15.55
N ASP A 86 1.95 -5.13 16.60
CA ASP A 86 3.18 -4.33 16.59
C ASP A 86 4.35 -5.24 16.98
N TYR A 87 5.05 -5.77 15.98
CA TYR A 87 6.12 -6.76 16.17
C TYR A 87 7.48 -6.13 16.50
N ASN A 88 7.69 -4.88 16.12
CA ASN A 88 8.94 -4.16 16.37
C ASN A 88 8.88 -3.29 17.64
N ASN A 89 7.71 -3.17 18.27
CA ASN A 89 7.42 -2.37 19.46
C ASN A 89 7.73 -0.86 19.29
N ASP A 90 7.42 -0.31 18.11
CA ASP A 90 7.58 1.11 17.82
C ASP A 90 6.29 1.93 18.04
N TYR A 91 5.24 1.29 18.60
CA TYR A 91 3.91 1.83 18.87
C TYR A 91 3.10 2.16 17.63
N LYS A 92 3.41 1.51 16.52
CA LYS A 92 2.65 1.56 15.27
C LYS A 92 2.37 0.13 14.79
N VAL A 93 1.43 0.00 13.87
CA VAL A 93 1.29 -1.20 13.06
C VAL A 93 1.40 -0.73 11.62
N ASP A 94 2.54 -1.01 10.98
CA ASP A 94 2.88 -0.51 9.65
C ASP A 94 3.56 -1.57 8.77
N ILE A 95 4.21 -1.14 7.67
CA ILE A 95 4.83 -2.06 6.70
C ILE A 95 5.92 -2.94 7.32
N GLN A 96 6.60 -2.50 8.38
CA GLN A 96 7.61 -3.32 9.03
C GLN A 96 6.95 -4.47 9.80
N ASP A 97 5.78 -4.22 10.39
CA ASP A 97 4.99 -5.27 11.05
C ASP A 97 4.34 -6.21 10.04
N LEU A 98 3.94 -5.72 8.88
CA LEU A 98 3.47 -6.58 7.80
C LEU A 98 4.59 -7.51 7.31
N ALA A 99 5.82 -7.02 7.17
CA ALA A 99 6.95 -7.85 6.82
C ALA A 99 7.22 -8.93 7.88
N ALA A 100 7.16 -8.56 9.17
CA ALA A 100 7.27 -9.51 10.27
C ALA A 100 6.10 -10.51 10.28
N PHE A 101 4.87 -10.04 10.07
CA PHE A 101 3.68 -10.89 10.01
C PHE A 101 3.80 -11.97 8.93
N VAL A 102 4.17 -11.62 7.69
CA VAL A 102 4.28 -12.60 6.61
C VAL A 102 5.51 -13.51 6.76
N SER A 103 6.60 -13.01 7.37
CA SER A 103 7.79 -13.82 7.69
C SER A 103 7.49 -14.90 8.73
N LEU A 104 6.69 -14.58 9.72
CA LEU A 104 6.29 -15.51 10.78
C LEU A 104 5.23 -16.52 10.33
N TRP A 105 4.55 -16.27 9.21
CA TRP A 105 3.51 -17.15 8.68
C TRP A 105 4.08 -18.51 8.24
N PRO A 106 3.47 -19.68 8.57
CA PRO A 106 2.18 -19.87 9.27
C PRO A 106 2.32 -20.11 10.79
N ASN A 107 3.39 -19.69 11.43
CA ASN A 107 3.64 -19.93 12.85
C ASN A 107 3.14 -18.76 13.73
N LEU A 108 2.21 -17.98 13.21
CA LEU A 108 1.65 -16.81 13.86
C LEU A 108 0.18 -17.05 14.17
N ASP A 109 -0.26 -16.61 15.36
CA ASP A 109 -1.64 -16.71 15.82
C ASP A 109 -2.00 -15.39 16.53
N LEU A 110 -2.90 -14.62 15.94
CA LEU A 110 -3.43 -13.37 16.48
C LEU A 110 -4.90 -13.48 16.85
N GLY A 111 -5.57 -14.54 16.46
CA GLY A 111 -6.99 -14.58 16.57
C GLY A 111 -7.66 -15.93 16.55
N PRO A 112 -8.96 -15.93 16.81
CA PRO A 112 -9.85 -14.77 16.95
C PRO A 112 -9.47 -13.84 18.11
N ALA A 113 -10.06 -12.64 18.14
CA ALA A 113 -9.81 -11.71 19.24
C ALA A 113 -11.12 -11.07 19.73
N ASN A 114 -11.22 -10.91 21.04
CA ASN A 114 -12.34 -10.25 21.71
C ASN A 114 -12.02 -8.80 22.04
N GLY A 115 -13.04 -7.98 22.15
CA GLY A 115 -12.93 -6.58 22.52
C GLY A 115 -13.20 -5.62 21.35
N THR A 116 -12.87 -4.37 21.57
CA THR A 116 -12.99 -3.29 20.57
C THR A 116 -11.62 -2.73 20.22
N ILE A 117 -11.43 -2.38 18.96
CA ILE A 117 -10.15 -1.81 18.49
C ILE A 117 -9.89 -0.50 19.23
N PRO A 118 -8.66 -0.27 19.70
CA PRO A 118 -7.46 -1.12 19.65
C PRO A 118 -7.32 -2.10 20.83
N TYR A 119 -8.27 -2.16 21.73
CA TYR A 119 -8.26 -2.94 22.98
C TYR A 119 -8.73 -4.37 22.71
N LEU A 120 -7.96 -5.10 21.91
CA LEU A 120 -8.25 -6.49 21.56
C LEU A 120 -7.48 -7.46 22.45
N THR A 121 -8.15 -8.51 22.92
CA THR A 121 -7.53 -9.65 23.60
C THR A 121 -7.53 -10.83 22.63
N PRO A 122 -6.38 -11.34 22.16
CA PRO A 122 -6.33 -12.47 21.25
C PRO A 122 -6.76 -13.76 21.95
N GLU A 123 -7.53 -14.59 21.25
CA GLU A 123 -7.84 -15.97 21.62
C GLU A 123 -7.08 -16.89 20.68
N MET A 124 -5.85 -17.25 21.04
CA MET A 124 -4.97 -18.06 20.20
C MET A 124 -5.58 -19.45 19.99
N ASP A 125 -6.01 -19.75 18.75
CA ASP A 125 -6.62 -21.03 18.40
C ASP A 125 -5.62 -22.05 17.84
N GLY A 126 -4.35 -21.66 17.68
CA GLY A 126 -3.26 -22.47 17.16
C GLY A 126 -3.27 -22.61 15.64
N LEU A 127 -4.07 -21.79 14.92
CA LEU A 127 -4.25 -21.87 13.47
C LEU A 127 -3.94 -20.52 12.83
N ALA A 128 -2.94 -20.48 11.96
CA ALA A 128 -2.72 -19.34 11.08
C ALA A 128 -3.70 -19.34 9.90
N ASN A 129 -4.64 -18.43 9.89
CA ASN A 129 -5.72 -18.37 8.90
C ASN A 129 -6.22 -16.93 8.65
N LEU A 130 -7.32 -16.77 7.90
CA LEU A 130 -7.87 -15.45 7.57
C LEU A 130 -8.36 -14.64 8.79
N ARG A 131 -8.57 -15.25 9.94
CA ARG A 131 -8.92 -14.51 11.17
C ARG A 131 -7.75 -13.69 11.66
N ASP A 132 -6.54 -14.26 11.61
CA ASP A 132 -5.28 -13.55 11.96
C ASP A 132 -5.02 -12.40 11.02
N VAL A 133 -5.18 -12.63 9.71
CA VAL A 133 -5.12 -11.58 8.68
C VAL A 133 -6.13 -10.46 8.97
N GLY A 134 -7.35 -10.82 9.36
CA GLY A 134 -8.39 -9.87 9.71
C GLY A 134 -8.05 -9.04 10.95
N ILE A 135 -7.45 -9.63 11.98
CA ILE A 135 -6.98 -8.90 13.18
C ILE A 135 -5.85 -7.94 12.80
N PHE A 136 -4.83 -8.44 12.07
CA PHE A 136 -3.73 -7.60 11.60
C PHE A 136 -4.24 -6.38 10.81
N THR A 137 -5.10 -6.62 9.82
CA THR A 137 -5.67 -5.55 8.99
C THR A 137 -6.45 -4.51 9.80
N ARG A 138 -7.23 -4.94 10.78
CA ARG A 138 -7.99 -4.04 11.66
C ARG A 138 -7.06 -3.17 12.53
N MET A 139 -6.01 -3.76 13.09
CA MET A 139 -5.00 -3.02 13.88
C MET A 139 -4.20 -2.07 13.00
N TRP A 140 -3.86 -2.47 11.77
CA TRP A 140 -3.24 -1.61 10.76
C TRP A 140 -4.10 -0.36 10.48
N HIS A 141 -5.36 -0.53 10.13
CA HIS A 141 -6.25 0.61 9.84
C HIS A 141 -6.41 1.55 11.03
N TRP A 142 -6.49 0.99 12.23
CA TRP A 142 -6.52 1.81 13.43
C TRP A 142 -5.21 2.60 13.62
N SER A 143 -4.06 1.95 13.48
CA SER A 143 -2.75 2.58 13.58
C SER A 143 -2.60 3.70 12.56
N TYR A 144 -2.97 3.45 11.31
CA TYR A 144 -2.94 4.44 10.23
C TYR A 144 -3.83 5.66 10.53
N ALA A 145 -5.05 5.43 11.01
CA ALA A 145 -5.99 6.51 11.35
C ALA A 145 -5.50 7.40 12.52
N ASN A 146 -4.71 6.84 13.44
CA ASN A 146 -4.24 7.57 14.64
C ASN A 146 -2.84 8.16 14.50
N ASN A 147 -1.98 7.57 13.69
CA ASN A 147 -0.60 8.02 13.50
C ASN A 147 -0.36 8.73 12.17
N GLY A 148 -1.33 8.66 11.24
CA GLY A 148 -1.19 9.14 9.86
C GLY A 148 -0.26 8.25 9.02
N ALA A 149 -0.15 8.59 7.72
CA ALA A 149 0.90 8.02 6.88
C ALA A 149 2.26 8.51 7.42
N SER A 150 3.15 7.58 7.71
CA SER A 150 4.54 7.94 8.03
C SER A 150 5.12 8.68 6.84
N SER A 151 5.52 9.95 6.97
CA SER A 151 6.26 10.63 5.92
C SER A 151 7.66 10.01 5.84
N LYS A 152 7.77 8.95 5.04
CA LYS A 152 9.06 8.29 4.83
C LYS A 152 9.90 9.12 3.87
N VAL A 153 11.13 9.38 4.24
CA VAL A 153 12.14 9.91 3.31
C VAL A 153 12.69 8.69 2.56
N PHE A 154 12.34 8.56 1.29
CA PHE A 154 12.86 7.48 0.45
C PHE A 154 14.28 7.84 -0.02
N THR A 155 15.29 7.21 0.57
CA THR A 155 16.66 7.23 0.06
C THR A 155 16.84 6.08 -0.91
N THR A 156 17.72 6.25 -1.92
CA THR A 156 17.96 5.17 -2.89
C THR A 156 18.78 4.05 -2.26
N ILE A 157 18.24 2.84 -2.23
CA ILE A 157 18.91 1.59 -1.85
C ILE A 157 18.65 0.58 -2.95
N GLY A 158 19.69 0.00 -3.53
CA GLY A 158 19.60 -0.97 -4.62
C GLY A 158 19.43 -0.32 -5.99
N GLU A 159 19.12 -1.14 -6.98
CA GLU A 159 18.90 -0.71 -8.36
C GLU A 159 17.46 -0.23 -8.56
N PRO A 160 17.23 0.68 -9.54
CA PRO A 160 15.87 1.09 -9.89
C PRO A 160 14.97 -0.11 -10.21
N ILE A 161 13.71 -0.02 -9.81
CA ILE A 161 12.74 -1.09 -10.11
C ILE A 161 12.32 -1.07 -11.57
N THR A 162 11.92 -2.22 -12.09
CA THR A 162 11.36 -2.30 -13.44
C THR A 162 9.88 -1.95 -13.40
N ILE A 163 9.52 -0.91 -14.17
CA ILE A 163 8.14 -0.47 -14.37
C ILE A 163 7.79 -0.69 -15.84
N ASN A 164 6.87 -1.60 -16.10
CA ASN A 164 6.27 -1.78 -17.41
C ASN A 164 4.90 -1.11 -17.42
N HIS A 165 4.62 -0.31 -18.43
CA HIS A 165 3.34 0.38 -18.52
C HIS A 165 2.78 0.41 -19.94
N SER A 166 1.47 0.35 -20.03
CA SER A 166 0.66 0.64 -21.20
C SER A 166 -0.27 1.81 -20.84
N SER A 167 -1.13 2.20 -21.77
CA SER A 167 -2.08 3.29 -21.52
C SER A 167 -3.07 3.07 -20.40
N ASP A 168 -3.38 1.83 -20.11
CA ASP A 168 -4.44 1.39 -19.19
C ASP A 168 -3.91 0.60 -18.00
N ARG A 169 -2.61 0.34 -17.97
CA ARG A 169 -2.00 -0.51 -16.94
C ARG A 169 -0.57 -0.11 -16.62
N ILE A 170 -0.24 -0.18 -15.33
CA ILE A 170 1.13 -0.10 -14.80
C ILE A 170 1.43 -1.43 -14.11
N ILE A 171 2.59 -2.02 -14.39
CA ILE A 171 3.08 -3.25 -13.76
C ILE A 171 4.42 -2.93 -13.12
N VAL A 172 4.51 -3.15 -11.83
CA VAL A 172 5.72 -2.96 -11.03
C VAL A 172 6.30 -4.33 -10.69
N SER A 173 7.52 -4.59 -11.14
CA SER A 173 8.23 -5.82 -10.80
C SER A 173 8.86 -5.70 -9.40
N ILE A 174 8.69 -6.75 -8.59
CA ILE A 174 9.16 -6.80 -7.20
C ILE A 174 10.37 -7.72 -7.12
N PRO A 175 11.45 -7.34 -6.42
CA PRO A 175 12.64 -8.18 -6.25
C PRO A 175 12.30 -9.58 -5.71
N GLY A 176 12.95 -10.62 -6.22
CA GLY A 176 12.65 -12.01 -5.86
C GLY A 176 12.84 -12.32 -4.36
N ASN A 177 13.79 -11.65 -3.69
CA ASN A 177 14.06 -11.78 -2.25
C ASN A 177 13.15 -10.94 -1.36
N ALA A 178 12.36 -10.00 -1.91
CA ALA A 178 11.40 -9.23 -1.12
C ALA A 178 10.21 -10.11 -0.72
N ILE A 179 9.79 -10.05 0.53
CA ILE A 179 8.57 -10.72 1.01
C ILE A 179 7.45 -9.73 1.34
N ALA A 180 7.79 -8.48 1.58
CA ALA A 180 6.83 -7.41 1.84
C ALA A 180 7.31 -6.10 1.24
N GLY A 181 6.41 -5.13 1.06
CA GLY A 181 6.77 -3.82 0.59
C GLY A 181 5.62 -2.84 0.56
N GLU A 182 6.00 -1.58 0.39
CA GLU A 182 5.10 -0.47 0.17
C GLU A 182 5.42 0.18 -1.17
N ILE A 183 4.37 0.47 -1.93
CA ILE A 183 4.43 1.26 -3.15
C ILE A 183 3.50 2.44 -2.97
N LEU A 184 4.04 3.63 -3.20
CA LEU A 184 3.33 4.89 -3.16
C LEU A 184 3.32 5.49 -4.56
N LEU A 185 2.15 5.65 -5.15
CA LEU A 185 1.95 6.28 -6.45
C LEU A 185 1.34 7.66 -6.26
N GLU A 186 2.08 8.69 -6.66
CA GLU A 186 1.62 10.07 -6.71
C GLU A 186 1.26 10.43 -8.15
N TYR A 187 0.10 11.05 -8.38
CA TYR A 187 -0.43 11.35 -9.70
C TYR A 187 -1.42 12.53 -9.66
N GLN A 188 -1.80 13.04 -10.84
CA GLN A 188 -2.82 14.07 -10.93
C GLN A 188 -4.21 13.45 -11.08
N GLU A 189 -5.02 13.50 -10.03
CA GLU A 189 -6.38 12.90 -9.98
C GLU A 189 -7.33 13.49 -11.04
N THR A 190 -7.09 14.72 -11.52
CA THR A 190 -7.87 15.34 -12.58
C THR A 190 -7.70 14.65 -13.93
N ASP A 191 -6.55 14.02 -14.15
CA ASP A 191 -6.15 13.47 -15.43
C ASP A 191 -6.44 11.97 -15.56
N ILE A 192 -6.41 11.26 -14.44
CA ILE A 192 -6.59 9.81 -14.41
C ILE A 192 -7.40 9.34 -13.21
N ASP A 193 -7.93 8.14 -13.34
CA ASP A 193 -8.40 7.30 -12.23
C ASP A 193 -7.48 6.08 -12.11
N LEU A 194 -6.90 5.89 -10.91
CA LEU A 194 -5.93 4.85 -10.63
C LEU A 194 -6.49 3.86 -9.63
N GLY A 195 -6.37 2.58 -9.92
CA GLY A 195 -6.79 1.50 -9.03
C GLY A 195 -5.82 0.32 -9.04
N LEU A 196 -5.89 -0.53 -8.04
CA LEU A 196 -5.18 -1.80 -8.04
C LEU A 196 -5.88 -2.74 -9.03
N SER A 197 -5.15 -3.31 -10.00
CA SER A 197 -5.71 -4.19 -11.04
C SER A 197 -5.52 -5.67 -10.74
N ASP A 198 -4.84 -5.99 -9.66
CA ASP A 198 -4.45 -7.36 -9.40
C ASP A 198 -5.57 -8.21 -8.86
N GLU A 199 -5.67 -9.41 -9.42
CA GLU A 199 -6.40 -10.49 -8.80
C GLU A 199 -5.74 -10.84 -7.46
N VAL A 200 -6.56 -10.98 -6.42
CA VAL A 200 -6.11 -11.45 -5.11
C VAL A 200 -5.59 -12.87 -5.29
N THR A 201 -4.27 -13.05 -5.20
CA THR A 201 -3.69 -14.40 -5.19
C THR A 201 -3.72 -14.96 -3.77
N GLU A 202 -3.97 -16.26 -3.63
CA GLU A 202 -4.11 -16.96 -2.34
C GLU A 202 -2.91 -16.81 -1.39
N ASN A 203 -1.76 -16.32 -1.88
CA ASN A 203 -0.52 -16.24 -1.13
C ASN A 203 -0.02 -14.82 -0.90
N ARG A 204 -0.85 -13.82 -1.16
CA ARG A 204 -0.49 -12.40 -1.02
C ARG A 204 -1.54 -11.63 -0.23
N MET A 205 -1.10 -10.90 0.76
CA MET A 205 -1.90 -9.89 1.45
C MET A 205 -1.64 -8.53 0.81
N VAL A 206 -2.69 -7.76 0.56
CA VAL A 206 -2.58 -6.40 0.04
C VAL A 206 -3.50 -5.48 0.85
N ILE A 207 -2.95 -4.37 1.30
CA ILE A 207 -3.66 -3.29 1.97
C ILE A 207 -3.44 -2.02 1.15
N SER A 208 -4.50 -1.45 0.59
CA SER A 208 -4.41 -0.22 -0.19
C SER A 208 -5.20 0.91 0.45
N ASN A 209 -4.66 2.11 0.33
CA ASN A 209 -5.32 3.34 0.73
C ASN A 209 -5.17 4.39 -0.37
N ARG A 210 -6.28 4.99 -0.77
CA ARG A 210 -6.32 6.03 -1.81
C ARG A 210 -6.76 7.36 -1.21
N ASP A 211 -5.95 8.39 -1.43
CA ASP A 211 -6.32 9.78 -1.20
C ASP A 211 -6.53 10.47 -2.56
N ALA A 212 -7.78 10.53 -2.99
CA ALA A 212 -8.15 11.14 -4.26
C ALA A 212 -7.95 12.66 -4.26
N VAL A 213 -7.93 13.32 -3.10
CA VAL A 213 -7.71 14.77 -3.00
C VAL A 213 -6.26 15.12 -3.25
N GLN A 214 -5.36 14.30 -2.75
CA GLN A 214 -3.91 14.48 -2.93
C GLN A 214 -3.36 13.77 -4.17
N GLY A 215 -4.16 12.93 -4.84
CA GLY A 215 -3.70 12.13 -5.95
C GLY A 215 -2.66 11.09 -5.52
N LEU A 216 -2.99 10.34 -4.47
CA LEU A 216 -2.09 9.39 -3.84
C LEU A 216 -2.74 8.01 -3.75
N LEU A 217 -2.02 6.97 -4.18
CA LEU A 217 -2.37 5.58 -3.94
C LEU A 217 -1.22 4.87 -3.22
N ALA A 218 -1.44 4.53 -1.96
CA ALA A 218 -0.52 3.71 -1.18
C ALA A 218 -0.95 2.25 -1.24
N VAL A 219 -0.02 1.36 -1.56
CA VAL A 219 -0.25 -0.09 -1.60
C VAL A 219 0.83 -0.78 -0.78
N ASN A 220 0.40 -1.45 0.26
CA ASN A 220 1.22 -2.29 1.12
C ASN A 220 0.91 -3.75 0.82
N PHE A 221 1.92 -4.57 0.65
CA PHE A 221 1.75 -5.97 0.32
C PHE A 221 2.71 -6.86 1.10
N GLY A 222 2.29 -8.12 1.30
CA GLY A 222 3.12 -9.14 1.89
C GLY A 222 2.84 -10.51 1.25
N TYR A 223 3.87 -11.28 0.96
CA TYR A 223 3.78 -12.62 0.40
C TYR A 223 3.91 -13.67 1.50
N MET A 224 2.85 -14.41 1.76
CA MET A 224 2.82 -15.50 2.75
C MET A 224 3.56 -16.75 2.26
N LYS A 225 3.98 -16.78 1.00
CA LYS A 225 4.75 -17.86 0.38
C LYS A 225 5.72 -17.30 -0.65
N GLN A 226 6.90 -17.89 -0.74
CA GLN A 226 7.88 -17.52 -1.76
C GLN A 226 7.32 -17.75 -3.18
N MET A 227 7.44 -16.75 -4.02
CA MET A 227 7.05 -16.76 -5.44
C MET A 227 8.25 -16.36 -6.30
N GLN A 228 8.38 -16.93 -7.50
CA GLN A 228 9.49 -16.62 -8.40
C GLN A 228 9.29 -15.30 -9.13
N ASN A 229 8.09 -15.06 -9.65
CA ASN A 229 7.74 -13.82 -10.35
C ASN A 229 6.75 -13.05 -9.48
N LYS A 230 7.19 -11.90 -9.01
CA LYS A 230 6.40 -11.02 -8.15
C LYS A 230 6.16 -9.71 -8.88
N GLU A 231 4.90 -9.41 -9.11
CA GLU A 231 4.48 -8.19 -9.78
C GLU A 231 3.25 -7.60 -9.09
N LEU A 232 3.11 -6.30 -9.13
CA LEU A 232 1.90 -5.57 -8.77
C LEU A 232 1.40 -4.81 -9.98
N GLY A 233 0.14 -5.01 -10.31
CA GLY A 233 -0.55 -4.35 -11.42
C GLY A 233 -1.48 -3.24 -10.93
N PHE A 234 -1.54 -2.15 -11.68
CA PHE A 234 -2.46 -1.04 -11.44
C PHE A 234 -3.24 -0.76 -12.73
N SER A 235 -4.54 -0.58 -12.60
CA SER A 235 -5.39 -0.13 -13.70
C SER A 235 -5.39 1.39 -13.77
N VAL A 236 -5.34 1.92 -14.99
CA VAL A 236 -5.33 3.36 -15.26
C VAL A 236 -6.48 3.69 -16.19
N GLN A 237 -7.31 4.64 -15.81
CA GLN A 237 -8.36 5.20 -16.67
C GLN A 237 -8.08 6.68 -16.88
N HIS A 238 -7.80 7.06 -18.13
CA HIS A 238 -7.60 8.47 -18.49
C HIS A 238 -8.93 9.23 -18.48
N LYS A 239 -8.95 10.37 -17.79
CA LYS A 239 -10.08 11.31 -17.75
C LYS A 239 -9.96 12.41 -18.80
N GLY A 240 -8.75 12.59 -19.36
CA GLY A 240 -8.41 13.65 -20.31
C GLY A 240 -7.53 13.16 -21.46
N LYS A 241 -7.12 14.11 -22.31
CA LYS A 241 -6.24 13.88 -23.48
C LYS A 241 -4.76 14.17 -23.20
N SER A 242 -4.45 14.56 -21.98
CA SER A 242 -3.07 14.90 -21.56
C SER A 242 -2.32 13.67 -21.08
N ASN A 243 -1.01 13.66 -21.30
CA ASN A 243 -0.14 12.72 -20.63
C ASN A 243 -0.19 12.96 -19.13
N SER A 244 -0.02 11.89 -18.37
CA SER A 244 -0.02 11.96 -16.90
C SER A 244 1.35 11.57 -16.38
N ASN A 245 1.87 12.41 -15.47
CA ASN A 245 3.14 12.16 -14.80
C ASN A 245 2.87 11.43 -13.49
N PHE A 246 3.71 10.46 -13.20
CA PHE A 246 3.67 9.66 -11.99
C PHE A 246 5.00 9.75 -11.27
N THR A 247 4.92 9.82 -9.95
CA THR A 247 6.05 9.54 -9.07
C THR A 247 5.73 8.27 -8.31
N ILE A 248 6.58 7.26 -8.42
CA ILE A 248 6.51 6.03 -7.65
C ILE A 248 7.61 6.01 -6.60
N SER A 249 7.22 5.93 -5.34
CA SER A 249 8.13 5.69 -4.21
C SER A 249 7.89 4.27 -3.69
N TYR A 250 8.96 3.57 -3.34
CA TYR A 250 8.86 2.17 -2.94
C TYR A 250 9.89 1.80 -1.87
N VAL A 251 9.52 0.82 -1.04
CA VAL A 251 10.41 0.15 -0.10
C VAL A 251 10.04 -1.32 -0.03
N TYR A 252 11.04 -2.20 -0.09
CA TYR A 252 10.86 -3.66 -0.02
C TYR A 252 11.70 -4.27 1.08
N TYR A 253 11.14 -5.26 1.75
CA TYR A 253 11.74 -5.96 2.89
C TYR A 253 11.89 -7.46 2.61
N ASP A 254 12.99 -8.05 3.08
CA ASP A 254 13.20 -9.49 3.09
C ASP A 254 12.60 -10.18 4.33
N GLU A 255 12.80 -11.49 4.45
CA GLU A 255 12.33 -12.31 5.56
C GLU A 255 12.93 -11.94 6.93
N ASN A 256 14.04 -11.20 6.95
CA ASN A 256 14.67 -10.70 8.16
C ASN A 256 14.28 -9.25 8.49
N ASN A 257 13.24 -8.74 7.83
CA ASN A 257 12.78 -7.35 7.94
C ASN A 257 13.86 -6.33 7.56
N THR A 258 14.77 -6.71 6.66
CA THR A 258 15.83 -5.84 6.15
C THR A 258 15.38 -5.20 4.84
N ILE A 259 15.66 -3.90 4.65
CA ILE A 259 15.36 -3.22 3.39
C ILE A 259 16.29 -3.77 2.30
N VAL A 260 15.71 -4.39 1.27
CA VAL A 260 16.42 -4.94 0.11
C VAL A 260 16.42 -3.99 -1.07
N ASN A 261 15.43 -3.12 -1.16
CA ASN A 261 15.36 -2.08 -2.18
C ASN A 261 14.46 -0.93 -1.72
N MET A 262 14.85 0.31 -2.03
CA MET A 262 14.07 1.50 -1.72
C MET A 262 14.46 2.62 -2.69
N GLY A 263 13.48 3.41 -3.13
CA GLY A 263 13.76 4.54 -4.01
C GLY A 263 12.51 5.26 -4.47
N THR A 264 12.76 6.23 -5.35
CA THR A 264 11.72 7.01 -6.03
C THR A 264 12.08 7.10 -7.50
N GLN A 265 11.09 6.93 -8.38
CA GLN A 265 11.22 7.03 -9.85
C GLN A 265 10.04 7.81 -10.42
N ASP A 266 10.34 8.66 -11.41
CA ASP A 266 9.32 9.35 -12.19
C ASP A 266 9.13 8.65 -13.54
N PHE A 267 7.91 8.63 -14.04
CA PHE A 267 7.58 8.15 -15.38
C PHE A 267 6.33 8.82 -15.92
N ASP A 268 6.24 8.86 -17.25
CA ASP A 268 5.12 9.47 -17.96
C ASP A 268 4.24 8.40 -18.61
N LEU A 269 2.95 8.50 -18.40
CA LEU A 269 1.97 7.70 -19.10
C LEU A 269 1.32 8.53 -20.21
N LYS A 270 1.42 8.05 -21.44
CA LYS A 270 0.80 8.71 -22.58
C LYS A 270 -0.71 8.49 -22.56
N ALA A 271 -1.46 9.57 -22.66
CA ALA A 271 -2.89 9.47 -22.86
C ALA A 271 -3.20 8.76 -24.18
N ILE A 272 -4.14 7.82 -24.15
CA ILE A 272 -4.63 7.12 -25.35
C ILE A 272 -6.11 7.42 -25.54
N PRO A 273 -6.55 7.69 -26.77
CA PRO A 273 -7.96 7.84 -27.08
C PRO A 273 -8.74 6.56 -26.77
N LEU A 274 -9.99 6.71 -26.35
CA LEU A 274 -10.88 5.57 -26.11
C LEU A 274 -11.59 5.09 -27.39
N GLU A 275 -11.66 5.97 -28.41
CA GLU A 275 -12.38 5.71 -29.66
C GLU A 275 -11.58 6.22 -30.85
N TYR A 276 -11.82 5.61 -32.03
CA TYR A 276 -11.32 6.16 -33.30
C TYR A 276 -12.05 7.47 -33.60
N ALA A 277 -11.30 8.51 -33.88
CA ALA A 277 -11.85 9.79 -34.29
C ALA A 277 -11.06 10.42 -35.43
N LEU A 278 -11.76 11.11 -36.32
CA LEU A 278 -11.18 11.95 -37.34
C LEU A 278 -11.70 13.38 -37.12
N HIS A 279 -10.77 14.30 -36.84
CA HIS A 279 -11.10 15.67 -36.46
C HIS A 279 -11.10 16.62 -37.66
N GLU A 280 -11.74 17.75 -37.50
CA GLU A 280 -11.65 18.83 -38.50
C GLU A 280 -10.22 19.30 -38.65
N ASN A 281 -9.85 19.58 -39.93
CA ASN A 281 -8.53 20.09 -40.24
C ASN A 281 -8.35 21.54 -39.77
N TYR A 282 -7.15 21.89 -39.36
CA TYR A 282 -6.82 23.25 -38.92
C TYR A 282 -5.44 23.68 -39.46
N PRO A 283 -5.33 24.92 -40.00
CA PRO A 283 -6.41 25.88 -40.28
C PRO A 283 -7.37 25.43 -41.36
N ASN A 284 -8.60 25.92 -41.34
CA ASN A 284 -9.59 25.79 -42.40
C ASN A 284 -10.40 27.10 -42.51
N PRO A 285 -10.33 27.92 -43.57
CA PRO A 285 -9.52 27.68 -44.77
C PRO A 285 -8.00 27.66 -44.53
N PHE A 286 -7.24 27.03 -45.43
CA PHE A 286 -5.79 26.87 -45.32
C PHE A 286 -5.05 27.43 -46.56
N ASN A 287 -3.78 27.84 -46.38
CA ASN A 287 -2.92 28.35 -47.45
C ASN A 287 -1.43 28.19 -47.09
N PRO A 288 -0.65 27.32 -47.77
CA PRO A 288 -1.11 26.15 -48.51
C PRO A 288 -1.26 24.92 -47.59
N THR A 289 -0.96 25.03 -46.28
CA THR A 289 -0.88 23.89 -45.37
C THR A 289 -2.04 23.79 -44.39
N THR A 290 -2.45 22.57 -44.10
CA THR A 290 -3.39 22.26 -43.01
C THR A 290 -2.99 20.97 -42.28
N THR A 291 -3.40 20.84 -41.06
CA THR A 291 -3.15 19.66 -40.24
C THR A 291 -4.42 18.82 -40.12
N LEU A 292 -4.33 17.56 -40.47
CA LEU A 292 -5.35 16.54 -40.35
C LEU A 292 -5.06 15.78 -39.02
N ARG A 293 -5.99 15.75 -38.09
CA ARG A 293 -5.84 15.13 -36.79
C ARG A 293 -6.76 13.93 -36.68
N PHE A 294 -6.27 12.86 -36.06
CA PHE A 294 -7.03 11.65 -35.82
C PHE A 294 -6.54 10.93 -34.57
N ASP A 295 -7.45 10.19 -33.95
CA ASP A 295 -7.23 9.48 -32.68
C ASP A 295 -7.28 7.98 -32.92
N LEU A 296 -6.34 7.23 -32.33
CA LEU A 296 -6.24 5.77 -32.44
C LEU A 296 -6.25 5.15 -31.05
N PRO A 297 -7.26 4.34 -30.68
CA PRO A 297 -7.31 3.67 -29.38
C PRO A 297 -6.37 2.46 -29.30
N GLU A 298 -5.92 1.93 -30.42
CA GLU A 298 -5.03 0.76 -30.51
C GLU A 298 -4.04 0.88 -31.68
N VAL A 299 -3.01 0.04 -31.69
CA VAL A 299 -2.06 -0.04 -32.82
C VAL A 299 -2.82 -0.42 -34.07
N SER A 300 -2.74 0.42 -35.10
CA SER A 300 -3.54 0.28 -36.30
C SER A 300 -2.73 0.45 -37.58
N ASN A 301 -3.14 -0.29 -38.63
CA ASN A 301 -2.74 -0.01 -40.00
C ASN A 301 -3.83 0.84 -40.63
N LEU A 302 -3.48 1.99 -41.14
CA LEU A 302 -4.48 2.92 -41.67
C LEU A 302 -4.02 3.63 -42.94
N THR A 303 -5.00 4.08 -43.70
CA THR A 303 -4.80 4.87 -44.91
C THR A 303 -5.65 6.13 -44.80
N LEU A 304 -5.00 7.31 -44.83
CA LEU A 304 -5.68 8.58 -44.97
C LEU A 304 -5.61 9.05 -46.40
N THR A 305 -6.77 9.20 -47.07
CA THR A 305 -6.88 9.58 -48.49
C THR A 305 -7.61 10.92 -48.58
N ILE A 306 -7.05 11.82 -49.40
CA ILE A 306 -7.63 13.10 -49.75
C ILE A 306 -8.20 13.02 -51.16
N TYR A 307 -9.42 13.51 -51.33
CA TYR A 307 -10.18 13.52 -52.59
C TYR A 307 -10.54 14.94 -53.01
N ASN A 308 -10.64 15.19 -54.28
CA ASN A 308 -11.27 16.38 -54.80
C ASN A 308 -12.80 16.23 -54.84
N MET A 309 -13.51 17.28 -55.26
CA MET A 309 -14.99 17.29 -55.35
C MET A 309 -15.55 16.32 -56.40
N LEU A 310 -14.74 15.81 -57.28
CA LEU A 310 -15.12 14.80 -58.30
C LEU A 310 -14.89 13.37 -57.75
N GLY A 311 -14.44 13.20 -56.53
CA GLY A 311 -14.14 11.92 -55.93
C GLY A 311 -12.82 11.28 -56.41
N GLN A 312 -11.98 12.04 -57.09
CA GLN A 312 -10.67 11.55 -57.55
C GLN A 312 -9.67 11.67 -56.39
N LYS A 313 -8.83 10.65 -56.22
CA LYS A 313 -7.75 10.64 -55.20
C LYS A 313 -6.70 11.71 -55.54
N VAL A 314 -6.33 12.50 -54.58
CA VAL A 314 -5.34 13.57 -54.67
C VAL A 314 -4.07 13.18 -53.96
N LYS A 315 -4.18 12.76 -52.68
CA LYS A 315 -3.06 12.36 -51.82
C LYS A 315 -3.43 11.18 -51.00
N THR A 316 -2.48 10.27 -50.79
CA THR A 316 -2.67 9.09 -49.95
C THR A 316 -1.51 8.97 -48.94
N PHE A 317 -1.81 8.86 -47.67
CA PHE A 317 -0.85 8.58 -46.62
C PHE A 317 -1.11 7.16 -46.09
N ASN A 318 -0.16 6.26 -46.32
CA ASN A 318 -0.20 4.90 -45.84
C ASN A 318 0.63 4.80 -44.57
N MET A 319 0.04 4.36 -43.46
CA MET A 319 0.66 4.25 -42.16
C MET A 319 0.50 2.82 -41.66
N GLN A 320 1.63 2.18 -41.35
CA GLN A 320 1.66 0.80 -40.88
C GLN A 320 2.10 0.78 -39.42
N SER A 321 1.45 -0.07 -38.63
CA SER A 321 1.77 -0.26 -37.20
C SER A 321 1.85 1.08 -36.42
N THR A 322 0.92 1.99 -36.76
CA THR A 322 0.82 3.29 -36.08
C THR A 322 0.36 3.03 -34.64
N PRO A 323 1.13 3.46 -33.64
CA PRO A 323 0.76 3.19 -32.23
C PRO A 323 -0.54 3.89 -31.83
N ALA A 324 -1.17 3.39 -30.79
CA ALA A 324 -2.28 4.10 -30.16
C ALA A 324 -1.85 5.50 -29.72
N GLY A 325 -2.77 6.48 -29.82
CA GLY A 325 -2.48 7.87 -29.45
C GLY A 325 -3.19 8.89 -30.32
N TYR A 326 -2.88 10.16 -30.04
CA TYR A 326 -3.37 11.33 -30.79
C TYR A 326 -2.36 11.66 -31.90
N HIS A 327 -2.81 11.62 -33.16
CA HIS A 327 -1.96 11.78 -34.31
C HIS A 327 -2.32 13.02 -35.12
N ALA A 328 -1.33 13.54 -35.82
CA ALA A 328 -1.47 14.69 -36.70
C ALA A 328 -0.60 14.52 -37.97
N ILE A 329 -1.16 14.81 -39.13
CA ILE A 329 -0.46 14.81 -40.42
C ILE A 329 -0.68 16.17 -41.06
N THR A 330 0.40 16.79 -41.54
CA THR A 330 0.33 18.03 -42.28
C THR A 330 0.19 17.73 -43.78
N TRP A 331 -0.83 18.32 -44.40
CA TRP A 331 -0.99 18.32 -45.85
C TRP A 331 -0.66 19.71 -46.38
N ASP A 332 0.21 19.76 -47.38
CA ASP A 332 0.76 20.96 -48.00
C ASP A 332 0.11 21.32 -49.35
N ALA A 333 -1.11 20.85 -49.60
CA ALA A 333 -1.84 20.99 -50.84
C ALA A 333 -1.09 20.41 -52.05
N THR A 334 -0.37 19.29 -51.86
CA THR A 334 0.24 18.56 -53.00
C THR A 334 -0.48 17.24 -53.27
N ASN A 335 -0.41 16.77 -54.50
CA ASN A 335 -0.87 15.43 -54.89
C ASN A 335 0.21 14.36 -54.59
N ASP A 336 -0.06 13.08 -54.93
CA ASP A 336 0.90 11.98 -54.77
C ASP A 336 2.18 12.14 -55.57
N LEU A 337 2.17 12.99 -56.60
CA LEU A 337 3.35 13.35 -57.40
C LEU A 337 4.07 14.60 -56.88
N ASN A 338 3.71 15.10 -55.70
CA ASN A 338 4.21 16.33 -55.07
C ASN A 338 3.99 17.60 -55.91
N GLN A 339 2.96 17.61 -56.74
CA GLN A 339 2.54 18.79 -57.50
C GLN A 339 1.45 19.53 -56.73
N GLN A 340 1.53 20.87 -56.74
CA GLN A 340 0.50 21.72 -56.11
C GLN A 340 -0.85 21.51 -56.75
N VAL A 341 -1.89 21.39 -55.92
CA VAL A 341 -3.27 21.29 -56.40
C VAL A 341 -3.95 22.65 -56.34
N GLY A 342 -5.00 22.82 -57.16
CA GLY A 342 -5.73 24.09 -57.24
C GLY A 342 -6.46 24.45 -55.94
N ALA A 343 -6.78 25.75 -55.78
CA ALA A 343 -7.67 26.15 -54.72
C ALA A 343 -9.06 25.51 -54.86
N GLY A 344 -9.62 24.96 -53.81
CA GLY A 344 -10.90 24.25 -53.88
C GLY A 344 -11.28 23.58 -52.55
N VAL A 345 -12.36 22.82 -52.63
CA VAL A 345 -12.82 21.98 -51.50
C VAL A 345 -12.27 20.57 -51.69
N TYR A 346 -11.71 20.03 -50.61
CA TYR A 346 -11.19 18.68 -50.55
C TYR A 346 -11.86 17.91 -49.42
N LEU A 347 -12.07 16.63 -49.64
CA LEU A 347 -12.60 15.70 -48.63
C LEU A 347 -11.49 14.77 -48.23
N TYR A 348 -11.45 14.35 -47.00
CA TYR A 348 -10.49 13.35 -46.52
C TYR A 348 -11.19 12.24 -45.77
N GLN A 349 -10.64 11.05 -45.88
CA GLN A 349 -11.17 9.83 -45.31
C GLN A 349 -10.05 9.05 -44.65
N LEU A 350 -10.31 8.56 -43.43
CA LEU A 350 -9.45 7.62 -42.74
C LEU A 350 -10.09 6.22 -42.78
N GLN A 351 -9.31 5.21 -43.15
CA GLN A 351 -9.73 3.81 -43.26
C GLN A 351 -8.73 2.91 -42.54
#